data_80d6938ff57673d5b196bf49830c348b
#
_entry.id   80d6938ff57673d5b196bf49830c348b
#
_cell.length_a   1.000
_cell.length_b   1.000
_cell.length_c   1.000
_cell.angle_alpha   90.00
_cell.angle_beta   90.00
_cell.angle_gamma   90.00
#
_symmetry.space_group_name_H-M   'P 1'
#
loop_
_entity.id
_entity.type
_entity.pdbx_description
1 polymer ?
#
loop_
_entity_poly.entity_id
_entity_poly.type
_entity_poly.pdbx_seq_one_letter_code
_entity_poly.pdbx_strand_id
1 'polypeptide(L)'
;PARPSASAVAIAGGRFVAVGDEREVQAWQGPGTRVVDLRGRRVIPGLDDSHTHVIRGGLTYNAELRWEGVTSLGEALERLRQQALRTPAPQWVRVVGGWSEFQFAERRMPTLDEINAAAPDTPVFILHLYSQALLNRAAL
;
A
#
# COMPACT_ATOMS: atom_id res chain seq x y z
N PRO A 1 7.43 10.77 -22.70
CA PRO A 1 7.83 9.76 -23.68
C PRO A 1 7.13 10.02 -25.01
N ALA A 2 7.87 9.81 -26.12
CA ALA A 2 7.33 10.05 -27.47
C ALA A 2 6.17 9.11 -27.84
N ARG A 3 6.08 7.95 -27.17
CA ARG A 3 4.97 6.98 -27.29
C ARG A 3 4.53 6.53 -25.89
N PRO A 4 3.38 6.97 -25.41
CA PRO A 4 2.88 6.58 -24.08
C PRO A 4 2.34 5.14 -24.03
N SER A 5 2.06 4.51 -25.19
CA SER A 5 1.59 3.13 -25.29
C SER A 5 2.06 2.49 -26.62
N ALA A 6 2.15 1.17 -26.61
CA ALA A 6 2.47 0.34 -27.77
C ALA A 6 1.59 -0.91 -27.74
N SER A 7 1.33 -1.54 -28.88
CA SER A 7 0.55 -2.78 -28.95
C SER A 7 1.42 -4.04 -28.92
N ALA A 8 2.71 -3.90 -29.20
CA ALA A 8 3.64 -5.03 -29.25
C ALA A 8 5.05 -4.65 -28.77
N VAL A 9 5.81 -5.66 -28.36
CA VAL A 9 7.20 -5.53 -27.92
C VAL A 9 8.00 -6.76 -28.35
N ALA A 10 9.24 -6.56 -28.83
CA ALA A 10 10.19 -7.63 -29.04
C ALA A 10 11.31 -7.58 -28.01
N ILE A 11 11.68 -8.75 -27.48
CA ILE A 11 12.72 -8.92 -26.48
C ILE A 11 13.75 -9.91 -27.02
N ALA A 12 15.02 -9.54 -27.01
CA ALA A 12 16.12 -10.44 -27.36
C ALA A 12 17.30 -10.20 -26.39
N GLY A 13 17.92 -11.29 -25.94
CA GLY A 13 19.03 -11.21 -24.98
C GLY A 13 18.70 -10.48 -23.67
N GLY A 14 17.43 -10.57 -23.19
CA GLY A 14 16.98 -9.89 -22.00
C GLY A 14 16.75 -8.37 -22.13
N ARG A 15 16.76 -7.84 -23.37
CA ARG A 15 16.59 -6.41 -23.66
C ARG A 15 15.43 -6.17 -24.61
N PHE A 16 14.76 -5.04 -24.48
CA PHE A 16 13.79 -4.57 -25.46
C PHE A 16 14.52 -4.15 -26.72
N VAL A 17 14.26 -4.84 -27.85
CA VAL A 17 14.85 -4.53 -29.16
C VAL A 17 13.89 -3.76 -30.06
N ALA A 18 12.59 -3.87 -29.81
CA ALA A 18 11.57 -3.05 -30.45
C ALA A 18 10.36 -2.86 -29.51
N VAL A 19 9.77 -1.67 -29.52
CA VAL A 19 8.52 -1.33 -28.83
C VAL A 19 7.69 -0.48 -29.77
N GLY A 20 6.53 -0.97 -30.18
CA GLY A 20 5.73 -0.29 -31.20
C GLY A 20 4.42 -1.00 -31.50
N ASP A 21 4.00 -0.91 -32.77
CA ASP A 21 2.88 -1.69 -33.27
C ASP A 21 3.30 -3.11 -33.71
N GLU A 22 2.33 -3.94 -34.05
CA GLU A 22 2.58 -5.33 -34.48
C GLU A 22 3.47 -5.41 -35.73
N ARG A 23 3.34 -4.47 -36.68
CA ARG A 23 4.14 -4.43 -37.91
C ARG A 23 5.61 -4.12 -37.60
N GLU A 24 5.85 -3.14 -36.73
CA GLU A 24 7.20 -2.74 -36.32
C GLU A 24 7.90 -3.91 -35.60
N VAL A 25 7.17 -4.64 -34.77
CA VAL A 25 7.73 -5.74 -33.97
C VAL A 25 7.88 -7.02 -34.80
N GLN A 26 7.02 -7.27 -35.80
CA GLN A 26 7.05 -8.44 -36.64
C GLN A 26 8.39 -8.63 -37.39
N ALA A 27 9.08 -7.54 -37.74
CA ALA A 27 10.41 -7.58 -38.36
C ALA A 27 11.48 -8.27 -37.50
N TRP A 28 11.25 -8.41 -36.20
CA TRP A 28 12.12 -9.11 -35.25
C TRP A 28 11.75 -10.56 -35.00
N GLN A 29 10.68 -11.04 -35.63
CA GLN A 29 10.23 -12.42 -35.49
C GLN A 29 10.98 -13.36 -36.41
N GLY A 30 11.63 -14.37 -35.83
CA GLY A 30 12.34 -15.44 -36.55
C GLY A 30 11.78 -16.82 -36.18
N PRO A 31 12.34 -17.90 -36.79
CA PRO A 31 11.85 -19.28 -36.58
C PRO A 31 11.87 -19.75 -35.13
N GLY A 32 12.76 -19.19 -34.29
CA GLY A 32 12.87 -19.51 -32.85
C GLY A 32 12.17 -18.54 -31.94
N THR A 33 11.41 -17.57 -32.46
CA THR A 33 10.75 -16.56 -31.65
C THR A 33 9.51 -17.14 -30.98
N ARG A 34 9.46 -17.03 -29.66
CA ARG A 34 8.26 -17.31 -28.87
C ARG A 34 7.33 -16.10 -28.92
N VAL A 35 6.16 -16.26 -29.51
CA VAL A 35 5.10 -15.24 -29.50
C VAL A 35 4.18 -15.47 -28.29
N VAL A 36 3.90 -14.42 -27.53
CA VAL A 36 3.01 -14.45 -26.37
C VAL A 36 1.85 -13.50 -26.63
N ASP A 37 0.66 -14.06 -26.85
CA ASP A 37 -0.57 -13.27 -26.92
C ASP A 37 -1.03 -12.88 -25.52
N LEU A 38 -1.10 -11.59 -25.27
CA LEU A 38 -1.50 -11.04 -23.98
C LEU A 38 -3.02 -11.01 -23.76
N ARG A 39 -3.82 -11.31 -24.80
CA ARG A 39 -5.30 -11.35 -24.76
C ARG A 39 -5.89 -10.08 -24.17
N GLY A 40 -5.44 -8.92 -24.63
CA GLY A 40 -5.88 -7.62 -24.18
C GLY A 40 -5.35 -7.18 -22.78
N ARG A 41 -4.49 -7.95 -22.15
CA ARG A 41 -3.86 -7.56 -20.89
C ARG A 41 -2.82 -6.46 -21.12
N ARG A 42 -2.72 -5.56 -20.18
CA ARG A 42 -1.67 -4.54 -20.18
C ARG A 42 -0.38 -5.10 -19.58
N VAL A 43 0.74 -4.68 -20.19
CA VAL A 43 2.08 -4.88 -19.67
C VAL A 43 2.65 -3.52 -19.32
N ILE A 44 3.23 -3.41 -18.17
CA ILE A 44 3.96 -2.22 -17.70
C ILE A 44 5.40 -2.64 -17.39
N PRO A 45 6.36 -1.71 -17.40
CA PRO A 45 7.69 -1.96 -16.86
C PRO A 45 7.61 -2.45 -15.42
N GLY A 46 8.59 -3.21 -14.97
CA GLY A 46 8.75 -3.54 -13.57
C GLY A 46 8.75 -2.28 -12.71
N LEU A 47 8.15 -2.37 -11.53
CA LEU A 47 8.15 -1.26 -10.58
C LEU A 47 9.53 -1.20 -9.90
N ASP A 48 10.15 -0.02 -9.97
CA ASP A 48 11.42 0.27 -9.32
C ASP A 48 11.17 1.39 -8.31
N ASP A 49 11.27 1.07 -7.03
CA ASP A 49 11.04 2.02 -5.95
C ASP A 49 12.39 2.53 -5.44
N SER A 50 12.68 3.79 -5.74
CA SER A 50 13.93 4.45 -5.34
C SER A 50 13.96 4.87 -3.87
N HIS A 51 12.85 4.75 -3.14
CA HIS A 51 12.74 5.13 -1.73
C HIS A 51 11.81 4.19 -0.96
N THR A 52 12.33 3.06 -0.50
CA THR A 52 11.54 2.11 0.26
C THR A 52 12.19 1.73 1.59
N HIS A 53 11.39 1.59 2.64
CA HIS A 53 11.80 1.18 3.97
C HIS A 53 11.44 -0.29 4.25
N VAL A 54 11.83 -1.21 3.36
CA VAL A 54 11.44 -2.64 3.41
C VAL A 54 11.75 -3.28 4.76
N ILE A 55 12.96 -3.13 5.26
CA ILE A 55 13.38 -3.73 6.54
C ILE A 55 12.59 -3.10 7.68
N ARG A 56 12.60 -1.76 7.78
CA ARG A 56 11.93 -1.03 8.85
C ARG A 56 10.41 -1.25 8.83
N GLY A 57 9.79 -1.23 7.66
CA GLY A 57 8.36 -1.50 7.49
C GLY A 57 7.99 -2.94 7.81
N GLY A 58 8.89 -3.90 7.59
CA GLY A 58 8.66 -5.31 7.86
C GLY A 58 8.81 -5.71 9.33
N LEU A 59 9.67 -5.01 10.09
CA LEU A 59 10.01 -5.38 11.47
C LEU A 59 8.80 -5.48 12.41
N THR A 60 7.84 -4.58 12.27
CA THR A 60 6.67 -4.48 13.14
C THR A 60 5.35 -4.75 12.43
N TYR A 61 5.40 -5.12 11.15
CA TYR A 61 4.22 -5.28 10.29
C TYR A 61 3.11 -6.11 10.93
N ASN A 62 3.46 -7.27 11.48
CA ASN A 62 2.50 -8.19 12.10
C ASN A 62 2.05 -7.76 13.51
N ALA A 63 2.77 -6.80 14.13
CA ALA A 63 2.47 -6.29 15.47
C ALA A 63 1.66 -4.98 15.43
N GLU A 64 1.34 -4.49 14.24
CA GLU A 64 0.61 -3.25 14.04
C GLU A 64 -0.83 -3.52 13.60
N LEU A 65 -1.75 -2.68 14.06
CA LEU A 65 -3.06 -2.58 13.46
C LEU A 65 -2.95 -1.83 12.13
N ARG A 66 -3.38 -2.47 11.05
CA ARG A 66 -3.26 -1.94 9.69
C ARG A 66 -4.57 -1.33 9.20
N TRP A 67 -4.47 -0.10 8.66
CA TRP A 67 -5.60 0.63 8.09
C TRP A 67 -5.55 0.77 6.56
N GLU A 68 -4.66 0.03 5.90
CA GLU A 68 -4.64 0.01 4.43
C GLU A 68 -5.98 -0.43 3.87
N GLY A 69 -6.46 0.31 2.87
CA GLY A 69 -7.72 0.03 2.20
C GLY A 69 -8.98 0.34 3.01
N VAL A 70 -8.84 0.85 4.24
CA VAL A 70 -9.98 1.34 5.05
C VAL A 70 -10.47 2.66 4.47
N THR A 71 -11.76 2.76 4.17
CA THR A 71 -12.32 3.91 3.45
C THR A 71 -13.13 4.88 4.32
N SER A 72 -13.30 4.57 5.62
CA SER A 72 -14.01 5.45 6.55
C SER A 72 -13.40 5.43 7.94
N LEU A 73 -13.54 6.54 8.68
CA LEU A 73 -13.15 6.62 10.09
C LEU A 73 -13.94 5.63 10.96
N GLY A 74 -15.22 5.46 10.66
CA GLY A 74 -16.05 4.49 11.39
C GLY A 74 -15.48 3.08 11.34
N GLU A 75 -15.05 2.63 10.15
CA GLU A 75 -14.39 1.33 9.99
C GLU A 75 -13.02 1.28 10.70
N ALA A 76 -12.23 2.34 10.59
CA ALA A 76 -10.92 2.43 11.25
C ALA A 76 -11.03 2.31 12.77
N LEU A 77 -11.99 3.03 13.37
CA LEU A 77 -12.26 3.01 14.81
C LEU A 77 -12.84 1.67 15.26
N GLU A 78 -13.69 1.03 14.46
CA GLU A 78 -14.18 -0.31 14.77
C GLU A 78 -13.04 -1.34 14.74
N ARG A 79 -12.14 -1.28 13.76
CA ARG A 79 -10.93 -2.14 13.75
C ARG A 79 -10.06 -1.88 14.99
N LEU A 80 -9.92 -0.62 15.40
CA LEU A 80 -9.20 -0.24 16.62
C LEU A 80 -9.88 -0.86 17.85
N ARG A 81 -11.19 -0.75 17.98
CA ARG A 81 -11.97 -1.34 19.07
C ARG A 81 -11.78 -2.85 19.15
N GLN A 82 -11.91 -3.54 18.04
CA GLN A 82 -11.73 -4.98 17.97
C GLN A 82 -10.30 -5.40 18.32
N GLN A 83 -9.31 -4.64 17.92
CA GLN A 83 -7.92 -4.91 18.29
C GLN A 83 -7.68 -4.66 19.78
N ALA A 84 -8.20 -3.58 20.33
CA ALA A 84 -8.08 -3.27 21.77
C ALA A 84 -8.63 -4.37 22.65
N LEU A 85 -9.81 -4.91 22.29
CA LEU A 85 -10.44 -6.02 23.02
C LEU A 85 -9.62 -7.32 23.02
N ARG A 86 -8.73 -7.50 22.06
CA ARG A 86 -7.86 -8.69 21.93
C ARG A 86 -6.45 -8.46 22.45
N THR A 87 -6.11 -7.21 22.76
CA THR A 87 -4.75 -6.84 23.21
C THR A 87 -4.67 -6.95 24.73
N PRO A 88 -3.93 -7.92 25.28
CA PRO A 88 -3.82 -8.06 26.73
C PRO A 88 -2.92 -6.98 27.34
N ALA A 89 -3.26 -6.52 28.53
CA ALA A 89 -2.39 -5.64 29.29
C ALA A 89 -1.03 -6.29 29.60
N PRO A 90 0.07 -5.56 29.57
CA PRO A 90 0.21 -4.12 29.35
C PRO A 90 0.53 -3.75 27.89
N GLN A 91 0.12 -4.54 26.92
CA GLN A 91 0.43 -4.33 25.52
C GLN A 91 -0.34 -3.15 24.92
N TRP A 92 0.25 -2.55 23.88
CA TRP A 92 -0.29 -1.39 23.16
C TRP A 92 -0.88 -1.79 21.82
N VAL A 93 -1.94 -1.12 21.41
CA VAL A 93 -2.35 -1.10 20.00
C VAL A 93 -1.60 0.02 19.29
N ARG A 94 -0.93 -0.32 18.19
CA ARG A 94 -0.15 0.62 17.39
C ARG A 94 -0.65 0.65 15.96
N VAL A 95 -0.88 1.85 15.43
CA VAL A 95 -1.14 2.12 14.02
C VAL A 95 -0.01 3.02 13.54
N VAL A 96 0.95 2.48 12.77
CA VAL A 96 2.20 3.17 12.47
C VAL A 96 2.32 3.58 11.01
N GLY A 97 1.80 2.78 10.09
CA GLY A 97 1.97 3.08 8.67
C GLY A 97 0.79 2.64 7.81
N GLY A 98 0.91 2.94 6.51
CA GLY A 98 -0.01 2.49 5.49
C GLY A 98 -1.36 3.19 5.47
N TRP A 99 -1.46 4.41 6.02
CA TRP A 99 -2.71 5.16 6.03
C TRP A 99 -2.50 6.69 6.02
N SER A 100 -3.50 7.40 5.59
CA SER A 100 -3.63 8.85 5.75
C SER A 100 -5.10 9.23 5.84
N GLU A 101 -5.39 10.44 6.38
CA GLU A 101 -6.75 10.97 6.49
C GLU A 101 -7.46 11.11 5.14
N PHE A 102 -6.70 11.22 4.05
CA PHE A 102 -7.26 11.39 2.70
C PHE A 102 -7.90 10.13 2.13
N GLN A 103 -7.62 8.94 2.70
CA GLN A 103 -8.29 7.70 2.29
C GLN A 103 -9.70 7.57 2.87
N PHE A 104 -9.98 8.28 3.97
CA PHE A 104 -11.29 8.24 4.62
C PHE A 104 -12.30 9.13 3.90
N ALA A 105 -13.56 8.70 3.87
CA ALA A 105 -14.66 9.51 3.33
C ALA A 105 -14.80 10.85 4.05
N GLU A 106 -14.52 10.86 5.35
CA GLU A 106 -14.57 12.03 6.23
C GLU A 106 -13.40 13.01 6.04
N ARG A 107 -12.35 12.58 5.36
CA ARG A 107 -11.15 13.37 5.04
C ARG A 107 -10.55 14.12 6.23
N ARG A 108 -10.51 13.48 7.38
CA ARG A 108 -9.95 14.02 8.62
C ARG A 108 -9.31 12.95 9.46
N MET A 109 -8.50 13.39 10.40
CA MET A 109 -7.95 12.56 11.47
C MET A 109 -9.05 12.14 12.46
N PRO A 110 -8.90 10.98 13.14
CA PRO A 110 -9.70 10.69 14.33
C PRO A 110 -9.43 11.72 15.43
N THR A 111 -10.44 12.04 16.20
CA THR A 111 -10.29 12.85 17.41
C THR A 111 -9.82 11.98 18.59
N LEU A 112 -9.25 12.60 19.62
CA LEU A 112 -8.88 11.87 20.84
C LEU A 112 -10.10 11.26 21.54
N ASP A 113 -11.25 11.92 21.49
CA ASP A 113 -12.49 11.37 22.07
C ASP A 113 -12.97 10.11 21.32
N GLU A 114 -12.89 10.09 19.98
CA GLU A 114 -13.20 8.91 19.18
C GLU A 114 -12.25 7.75 19.50
N ILE A 115 -10.95 8.03 19.64
CA ILE A 115 -9.95 7.02 19.99
C ILE A 115 -10.19 6.51 21.42
N ASN A 116 -10.47 7.40 22.39
CA ASN A 116 -10.80 7.02 23.76
C ASN A 116 -12.07 6.18 23.85
N ALA A 117 -13.09 6.50 23.05
CA ALA A 117 -14.32 5.71 22.99
C ALA A 117 -14.10 4.32 22.40
N ALA A 118 -13.22 4.20 21.38
CA ALA A 118 -12.89 2.93 20.74
C ALA A 118 -12.02 2.02 21.64
N ALA A 119 -11.12 2.60 22.44
CA ALA A 119 -10.18 1.88 23.29
C ALA A 119 -9.98 2.61 24.64
N PRO A 120 -10.98 2.52 25.55
CA PRO A 120 -10.93 3.27 26.80
C PRO A 120 -9.81 2.84 27.75
N ASP A 121 -9.52 1.54 27.80
CA ASP A 121 -8.62 0.92 28.79
C ASP A 121 -7.32 0.37 28.20
N THR A 122 -7.21 0.32 26.89
CA THR A 122 -6.02 -0.18 26.19
C THR A 122 -5.19 0.97 25.65
N PRO A 123 -3.88 1.06 25.95
CA PRO A 123 -3.03 2.11 25.41
C PRO A 123 -2.97 2.06 23.88
N VAL A 124 -3.15 3.21 23.24
CA VAL A 124 -3.16 3.36 21.78
C VAL A 124 -2.14 4.40 21.34
N PHE A 125 -1.37 4.04 20.31
CA PHE A 125 -0.45 4.93 19.60
C PHE A 125 -0.80 4.92 18.12
N ILE A 126 -1.19 6.08 17.57
CA ILE A 126 -1.48 6.25 16.14
C ILE A 126 -0.50 7.26 15.58
N LEU A 127 0.42 6.81 14.71
CA LEU A 127 1.39 7.67 14.04
C LEU A 127 0.81 8.18 12.72
N HIS A 128 0.92 9.49 12.48
CA HIS A 128 0.53 10.12 11.22
C HIS A 128 1.75 10.69 10.50
N LEU A 129 2.15 10.07 9.40
CA LEU A 129 3.18 10.53 8.46
C LEU A 129 4.48 11.06 9.12
N TYR A 130 4.88 10.53 10.26
CA TYR A 130 6.01 10.99 11.08
C TYR A 130 5.91 12.44 11.60
N SER A 131 4.81 13.13 11.34
CA SER A 131 4.61 14.53 11.76
C SER A 131 4.01 14.66 13.16
N GLN A 132 3.16 13.71 13.53
CA GLN A 132 2.47 13.70 14.82
C GLN A 132 2.04 12.29 15.22
N ALA A 133 1.82 12.10 16.50
CA ALA A 133 1.22 10.90 17.05
C ALA A 133 0.02 11.26 17.94
N LEU A 134 -1.01 10.42 17.88
CA LEU A 134 -2.16 10.50 18.76
C LEU A 134 -2.03 9.40 19.81
N LEU A 135 -2.13 9.78 21.07
CA LEU A 135 -2.16 8.88 22.22
C LEU A 135 -3.51 9.04 22.92
N ASN A 136 -4.16 7.94 23.25
CA ASN A 136 -5.37 7.97 24.04
C ASN A 136 -5.07 8.15 25.54
N ARG A 137 -6.12 8.33 26.35
CA ARG A 137 -5.98 8.54 27.79
C ARG A 137 -5.28 7.38 28.50
N ALA A 138 -5.51 6.14 28.07
CA ALA A 138 -4.87 4.95 28.64
C ALA A 138 -3.36 4.86 28.34
N ALA A 139 -2.85 5.65 27.39
CA ALA A 139 -1.45 5.70 27.02
C ALA A 139 -0.65 6.78 27.79
N LEU A 140 -1.30 7.63 28.59
CA LEU A 140 -0.71 8.70 29.40
C LEU A 140 -0.63 8.31 30.88
#